data_916a4150b509d120079320dfcc9a2c6e
#
_entry.id   916a4150b509d120079320dfcc9a2c6e
#
_cell.length_a   1.000
_cell.length_b   1.000
_cell.length_c   1.000
_cell.angle_alpha   90.00
_cell.angle_beta   90.00
_cell.angle_gamma   90.00
#
_symmetry.space_group_name_H-M   'P 1'
#
loop_
_entity.id
_entity.type
_entity.pdbx_description
1 polymer ?
#
loop_
_entity_poly.entity_id
_entity_poly.type
_entity_poly.pdbx_seq_one_letter_code
_entity_poly.pdbx_strand_id
1 'polypeptide(L)'
;MKIKDNGNFFNIITAAIIGVVLILIFNASSVEDIIVSKNSLGTLKILSSYENSVVEDEIKDYAKSIDKKVEFVYMGDLDIVDELDRNSKEYDAVWISNSMWLYLLDNSYLTSNSKSVSISPVVFGITKSKANELGLIDKDITNKDILNLIKENKIKYVMSSVTQTNTGATAYLGFLSSLAGNPEVLTEEMLYDENLIASLKDVFSGVERVSGDETYLEEMFLNDNSYDSIIASESSLININQKLVKNGKEELYLIYPSDGVAINDSTFAFINNVDEKEEMFLDIQ
;
A
#
# COMPACT_ATOMS: atom_id res chain seq x y z
N MET A 1 11.57 25.84 -82.95
CA MET A 1 10.66 26.12 -81.81
C MET A 1 11.24 25.40 -80.60
N LYS A 2 11.85 26.12 -79.68
CA LYS A 2 12.52 25.54 -78.51
C LYS A 2 11.46 25.25 -77.48
N ILE A 3 11.34 23.99 -77.04
CA ILE A 3 10.58 23.57 -75.85
C ILE A 3 11.43 24.00 -74.65
N LYS A 4 10.98 24.99 -73.97
CA LYS A 4 11.59 25.55 -72.77
C LYS A 4 10.89 25.02 -71.52
N ASP A 5 11.66 24.36 -70.74
CA ASP A 5 11.57 24.25 -69.26
C ASP A 5 10.27 23.67 -68.64
N ASN A 6 10.08 22.36 -68.79
CA ASN A 6 9.15 21.60 -67.93
C ASN A 6 9.75 21.25 -66.55
N GLY A 7 11.06 21.44 -66.34
CA GLY A 7 11.74 21.07 -65.08
C GLY A 7 11.31 21.91 -63.86
N ASN A 8 11.14 23.23 -64.08
CA ASN A 8 10.74 24.12 -62.97
C ASN A 8 9.29 23.93 -62.54
N PHE A 9 8.39 23.60 -63.48
CA PHE A 9 6.99 23.32 -63.15
C PHE A 9 6.82 22.00 -62.36
N PHE A 10 7.60 21.00 -62.71
CA PHE A 10 7.60 19.71 -62.00
C PHE A 10 8.16 19.85 -60.58
N ASN A 11 9.22 20.63 -60.40
CA ASN A 11 9.83 20.91 -59.08
C ASN A 11 8.88 21.71 -58.17
N ILE A 12 8.09 22.65 -58.71
CA ILE A 12 7.11 23.44 -57.95
C ILE A 12 5.95 22.52 -57.47
N ILE A 13 5.45 21.65 -58.34
CA ILE A 13 4.41 20.67 -57.96
C ILE A 13 4.92 19.71 -56.92
N THR A 14 6.13 19.18 -57.05
CA THR A 14 6.74 18.26 -56.08
C THR A 14 6.93 18.96 -54.72
N ALA A 15 7.41 20.21 -54.72
CA ALA A 15 7.56 20.97 -53.47
C ALA A 15 6.18 21.27 -52.81
N ALA A 16 5.16 21.55 -53.59
CA ALA A 16 3.81 21.77 -53.08
C ALA A 16 3.21 20.49 -52.46
N ILE A 17 3.41 19.33 -53.13
CA ILE A 17 2.96 18.04 -52.60
C ILE A 17 3.69 17.68 -51.30
N ILE A 18 5.02 17.87 -51.25
CA ILE A 18 5.82 17.67 -50.03
C ILE A 18 5.33 18.58 -48.90
N GLY A 19 5.05 19.86 -49.19
CA GLY A 19 4.51 20.81 -48.22
C GLY A 19 3.15 20.37 -47.66
N VAL A 20 2.24 19.92 -48.53
CA VAL A 20 0.93 19.39 -48.08
C VAL A 20 1.07 18.12 -47.24
N VAL A 21 1.96 17.20 -47.62
CA VAL A 21 2.20 15.96 -46.88
C VAL A 21 2.79 16.29 -45.49
N LEU A 22 3.74 17.23 -45.40
CA LEU A 22 4.29 17.67 -44.13
C LEU A 22 3.24 18.35 -43.24
N ILE A 23 2.35 19.16 -43.79
CA ILE A 23 1.24 19.77 -43.04
C ILE A 23 0.26 18.70 -42.54
N LEU A 24 -0.04 17.67 -43.35
CA LEU A 24 -0.91 16.56 -42.95
C LEU A 24 -0.29 15.71 -41.86
N ILE A 25 1.03 15.43 -41.94
CA ILE A 25 1.76 14.69 -40.91
C ILE A 25 1.80 15.52 -39.61
N PHE A 26 2.05 16.82 -39.67
CA PHE A 26 2.10 17.71 -38.52
C PHE A 26 0.72 17.84 -37.85
N ASN A 27 -0.36 17.93 -38.62
CA ASN A 27 -1.71 17.92 -38.07
C ASN A 27 -2.13 16.56 -37.53
N ALA A 28 -1.68 15.43 -38.14
CA ALA A 28 -1.96 14.11 -37.64
C ALA A 28 -1.29 13.88 -36.27
N SER A 29 0.01 14.25 -36.11
CA SER A 29 0.70 14.17 -34.82
C SER A 29 0.02 15.05 -33.75
N SER A 30 -0.40 16.27 -34.12
CA SER A 30 -1.11 17.14 -33.18
C SER A 30 -2.49 16.59 -32.79
N VAL A 31 -3.17 15.89 -33.69
CA VAL A 31 -4.45 15.25 -33.41
C VAL A 31 -4.25 14.01 -32.56
N GLU A 32 -3.20 13.21 -32.80
CA GLU A 32 -2.86 12.08 -31.94
C GLU A 32 -2.50 12.54 -30.54
N ASP A 33 -1.69 13.59 -30.39
CA ASP A 33 -1.35 14.18 -29.09
C ASP A 33 -2.58 14.72 -28.34
N ILE A 34 -3.52 15.34 -29.04
CA ILE A 34 -4.79 15.83 -28.49
C ILE A 34 -5.70 14.66 -28.09
N ILE A 35 -5.76 13.59 -28.89
CA ILE A 35 -6.56 12.40 -28.58
C ILE A 35 -5.95 11.65 -27.40
N VAL A 36 -4.63 11.49 -27.35
CA VAL A 36 -3.92 10.88 -26.23
C VAL A 36 -4.11 11.70 -24.96
N SER A 37 -3.95 13.04 -25.03
CA SER A 37 -4.20 13.95 -23.91
C SER A 37 -5.65 13.88 -23.42
N LYS A 38 -6.64 13.90 -24.33
CA LYS A 38 -8.06 13.81 -23.96
C LYS A 38 -8.45 12.43 -23.38
N ASN A 39 -7.83 11.35 -23.85
CA ASN A 39 -8.02 10.01 -23.27
C ASN A 39 -7.31 9.87 -21.92
N SER A 40 -6.16 10.51 -21.73
CA SER A 40 -5.44 10.52 -20.45
C SER A 40 -6.17 11.33 -19.38
N LEU A 41 -6.84 12.44 -19.74
CA LEU A 41 -7.70 13.22 -18.83
C LEU A 41 -8.92 12.42 -18.34
N GLY A 42 -9.36 11.41 -19.09
CA GLY A 42 -10.47 10.52 -18.69
C GLY A 42 -10.05 9.33 -17.83
N THR A 43 -8.76 9.18 -17.48
CA THR A 43 -8.25 8.08 -16.67
C THR A 43 -7.47 8.62 -15.48
N LEU A 44 -7.85 8.20 -14.28
CA LEU A 44 -7.11 8.48 -13.04
C LEU A 44 -6.10 7.33 -12.79
N LYS A 45 -4.82 7.64 -12.81
CA LYS A 45 -3.75 6.67 -12.56
C LYS A 45 -3.35 6.71 -11.08
N ILE A 46 -3.60 5.63 -10.38
CA ILE A 46 -3.44 5.50 -8.93
C ILE A 46 -2.25 4.60 -8.63
N LEU A 47 -1.24 5.13 -7.94
CA LEU A 47 -0.17 4.34 -7.34
C LEU A 47 -0.68 3.79 -6.01
N SER A 48 -0.73 2.46 -5.84
CA SER A 48 -1.41 1.85 -4.71
C SER A 48 -0.60 0.75 -4.04
N SER A 49 -0.76 0.62 -2.73
CA SER A 49 -0.27 -0.53 -1.98
C SER A 49 -1.00 -1.80 -2.40
N TYR A 50 -0.29 -2.94 -2.41
CA TYR A 50 -0.87 -4.25 -2.76
C TYR A 50 -2.10 -4.61 -1.92
N GLU A 51 -2.14 -4.20 -0.65
CA GLU A 51 -3.25 -4.46 0.28
C GLU A 51 -4.60 -3.92 -0.22
N ASN A 52 -4.58 -2.82 -0.98
CA ASN A 52 -5.78 -2.18 -1.53
C ASN A 52 -6.35 -2.90 -2.77
N SER A 53 -5.62 -3.87 -3.33
CA SER A 53 -6.05 -4.60 -4.53
C SER A 53 -7.35 -5.38 -4.35
N VAL A 54 -7.71 -5.70 -3.12
CA VAL A 54 -8.93 -6.46 -2.78
C VAL A 54 -10.22 -5.72 -3.14
N VAL A 55 -10.17 -4.39 -3.30
CA VAL A 55 -11.34 -3.55 -3.65
C VAL A 55 -11.21 -2.91 -5.04
N GLU A 56 -10.25 -3.37 -5.84
CA GLU A 56 -9.98 -2.80 -7.18
C GLU A 56 -11.20 -2.88 -8.10
N ASP A 57 -11.86 -4.04 -8.12
CA ASP A 57 -13.00 -4.29 -9.01
C ASP A 57 -14.18 -3.38 -8.64
N GLU A 58 -14.45 -3.19 -7.35
CA GLU A 58 -15.49 -2.30 -6.84
C GLU A 58 -15.23 -0.84 -7.24
N ILE A 59 -13.98 -0.38 -7.11
CA ILE A 59 -13.60 0.99 -7.51
C ILE A 59 -13.71 1.17 -9.03
N LYS A 60 -13.27 0.19 -9.82
CA LYS A 60 -13.40 0.22 -11.28
C LYS A 60 -14.85 0.25 -11.74
N ASP A 61 -15.71 -0.56 -11.11
CA ASP A 61 -17.14 -0.61 -11.43
C ASP A 61 -17.83 0.72 -11.05
N TYR A 62 -17.48 1.29 -9.90
CA TYR A 62 -17.98 2.61 -9.51
C TYR A 62 -17.51 3.69 -10.50
N ALA A 63 -16.22 3.78 -10.79
CA ALA A 63 -15.68 4.75 -11.75
C ALA A 63 -16.39 4.66 -13.11
N LYS A 64 -16.61 3.44 -13.60
CA LYS A 64 -17.37 3.19 -14.84
C LYS A 64 -18.81 3.67 -14.75
N SER A 65 -19.45 3.55 -13.59
CA SER A 65 -20.84 4.01 -13.39
C SER A 65 -21.01 5.52 -13.51
N ILE A 66 -19.93 6.27 -13.28
CA ILE A 66 -19.86 7.74 -13.43
C ILE A 66 -19.10 8.19 -14.70
N ASP A 67 -18.96 7.28 -15.67
CA ASP A 67 -18.28 7.51 -16.96
C ASP A 67 -16.79 7.94 -16.79
N LYS A 68 -16.14 7.37 -15.78
CA LYS A 68 -14.71 7.58 -15.49
C LYS A 68 -13.95 6.25 -15.59
N LYS A 69 -12.63 6.35 -15.65
CA LYS A 69 -11.74 5.20 -15.70
C LYS A 69 -10.63 5.36 -14.67
N VAL A 70 -10.32 4.29 -13.96
CA VAL A 70 -9.18 4.21 -13.05
C VAL A 70 -8.19 3.16 -13.52
N GLU A 71 -6.92 3.42 -13.29
CA GLU A 71 -5.82 2.49 -13.53
C GLU A 71 -4.97 2.41 -12.27
N PHE A 72 -4.75 1.20 -11.78
CA PHE A 72 -3.93 0.96 -10.60
C PHE A 72 -2.54 0.47 -10.98
N VAL A 73 -1.53 0.99 -10.30
CA VAL A 73 -0.15 0.49 -10.32
C VAL A 73 0.18 0.09 -8.88
N TYR A 74 0.48 -1.19 -8.66
CA TYR A 74 0.69 -1.73 -7.32
C TYR A 74 2.17 -1.88 -6.99
N MET A 75 2.54 -1.43 -5.78
CA MET A 75 3.88 -1.58 -5.20
C MET A 75 3.78 -1.83 -3.69
N GLY A 76 4.91 -2.21 -3.07
CA GLY A 76 5.04 -2.14 -1.61
C GLY A 76 5.13 -0.70 -1.14
N ASP A 77 4.70 -0.42 0.10
CA ASP A 77 4.63 0.96 0.62
C ASP A 77 5.99 1.68 0.59
N LEU A 78 7.08 0.99 0.90
CA LEU A 78 8.42 1.58 0.83
C LEU A 78 8.84 1.90 -0.62
N ASP A 79 8.47 1.02 -1.56
CA ASP A 79 8.73 1.26 -2.99
C ASP A 79 7.86 2.41 -3.52
N ILE A 80 6.63 2.59 -3.00
CA ILE A 80 5.77 3.74 -3.32
C ILE A 80 6.46 5.05 -2.89
N VAL A 81 7.04 5.10 -1.68
CA VAL A 81 7.78 6.27 -1.20
C VAL A 81 8.92 6.62 -2.15
N ASP A 82 9.72 5.63 -2.51
CA ASP A 82 10.83 5.78 -3.45
C ASP A 82 10.36 6.21 -4.86
N GLU A 83 9.25 5.64 -5.33
CA GLU A 83 8.68 5.96 -6.64
C GLU A 83 8.12 7.38 -6.68
N LEU A 84 7.43 7.82 -5.62
CA LEU A 84 6.91 9.19 -5.52
C LEU A 84 8.03 10.25 -5.47
N ASP A 85 9.15 9.95 -4.82
CA ASP A 85 10.30 10.84 -4.79
C ASP A 85 10.90 11.05 -6.19
N ARG A 86 10.93 10.00 -7.01
CA ARG A 86 11.56 10.01 -8.34
C ARG A 86 10.61 10.37 -9.48
N ASN A 87 9.41 9.82 -9.46
CA ASN A 87 8.50 9.75 -10.60
C ASN A 87 7.06 10.17 -10.27
N SER A 88 6.83 11.05 -9.28
CA SER A 88 5.48 11.45 -8.85
C SER A 88 4.59 11.95 -10.01
N LYS A 89 5.19 12.53 -11.05
CA LYS A 89 4.48 13.06 -12.23
C LYS A 89 3.84 11.99 -13.12
N GLU A 90 4.18 10.72 -12.91
CA GLU A 90 3.61 9.60 -13.64
C GLU A 90 2.23 9.17 -13.09
N TYR A 91 1.83 9.71 -11.94
CA TYR A 91 0.62 9.32 -11.21
C TYR A 91 -0.25 10.53 -10.88
N ASP A 92 -1.55 10.30 -10.77
CA ASP A 92 -2.54 11.32 -10.42
C ASP A 92 -2.94 11.24 -8.95
N ALA A 93 -2.88 10.05 -8.37
CA ALA A 93 -3.20 9.82 -6.97
C ALA A 93 -2.32 8.72 -6.38
N VAL A 94 -2.21 8.71 -5.05
CA VAL A 94 -1.58 7.66 -4.28
C VAL A 94 -2.55 7.09 -3.26
N TRP A 95 -2.60 5.77 -3.14
CA TRP A 95 -3.36 5.06 -2.12
C TRP A 95 -2.45 4.12 -1.34
N ILE A 96 -1.95 4.59 -0.21
CA ILE A 96 -0.94 3.92 0.59
C ILE A 96 -1.56 3.31 1.86
N SER A 97 -1.00 2.21 2.37
CA SER A 97 -1.57 1.47 3.51
C SER A 97 -1.47 2.22 4.84
N ASN A 98 -0.55 3.19 4.95
CA ASN A 98 -0.39 3.97 6.18
C ASN A 98 0.10 5.38 5.85
N SER A 99 -0.58 6.39 6.40
CA SER A 99 -0.25 7.82 6.21
C SER A 99 1.16 8.18 6.63
N MET A 100 1.75 7.46 7.58
CA MET A 100 3.11 7.74 8.04
C MET A 100 4.14 7.72 6.91
N TRP A 101 3.93 6.91 5.87
CA TRP A 101 4.84 6.84 4.73
C TRP A 101 4.83 8.10 3.89
N LEU A 102 3.66 8.77 3.77
CA LEU A 102 3.57 10.07 3.08
C LEU A 102 4.28 11.18 3.86
N TYR A 103 4.31 11.10 5.19
CA TYR A 103 5.03 12.06 6.03
C TYR A 103 6.55 11.93 5.93
N LEU A 104 7.07 10.77 5.51
CA LEU A 104 8.51 10.58 5.26
C LEU A 104 8.98 11.24 3.95
N LEU A 105 8.05 11.50 3.03
CA LEU A 105 8.34 12.31 1.85
C LEU A 105 8.47 13.77 2.31
N ASP A 106 9.68 14.31 2.36
CA ASP A 106 9.97 15.71 2.75
C ASP A 106 9.47 16.73 1.71
N ASN A 107 8.22 16.53 1.28
CA ASN A 107 7.58 17.37 0.27
C ASN A 107 6.11 17.61 0.63
N SER A 108 5.89 18.55 1.55
CA SER A 108 4.55 18.91 2.05
C SER A 108 3.57 19.41 0.97
N TYR A 109 4.04 19.60 -0.27
CA TYR A 109 3.23 20.06 -1.41
C TYR A 109 2.97 18.96 -2.44
N LEU A 110 3.51 17.74 -2.23
CA LEU A 110 3.34 16.66 -3.18
C LEU A 110 1.89 16.21 -3.29
N THR A 111 1.20 16.13 -2.16
CA THR A 111 -0.17 15.62 -2.11
C THR A 111 -1.15 16.63 -1.51
N SER A 112 -2.41 16.52 -1.91
CA SER A 112 -3.55 17.25 -1.34
C SER A 112 -4.75 16.32 -1.19
N ASN A 113 -5.82 16.80 -0.57
CA ASN A 113 -7.07 16.06 -0.37
C ASN A 113 -6.84 14.66 0.24
N SER A 114 -5.85 14.55 1.10
CA SER A 114 -5.50 13.29 1.77
C SER A 114 -6.58 12.89 2.75
N LYS A 115 -7.06 11.64 2.66
CA LYS A 115 -8.10 11.11 3.53
C LYS A 115 -7.83 9.64 3.86
N SER A 116 -7.92 9.29 5.13
CA SER A 116 -7.97 7.88 5.55
C SER A 116 -9.30 7.29 5.09
N VAL A 117 -9.25 6.31 4.19
CA VAL A 117 -10.43 5.67 3.60
C VAL A 117 -10.74 4.32 4.21
N SER A 118 -9.76 3.71 4.89
CA SER A 118 -9.98 2.52 5.70
C SER A 118 -9.02 2.47 6.88
N ILE A 119 -9.39 1.70 7.89
CA ILE A 119 -8.59 1.48 9.09
C ILE A 119 -8.50 -0.03 9.34
N SER A 120 -7.28 -0.53 9.54
CA SER A 120 -7.04 -1.92 9.90
C SER A 120 -5.97 -1.99 11.00
N PRO A 121 -6.32 -2.42 12.23
CA PRO A 121 -5.31 -2.61 13.27
C PRO A 121 -4.40 -3.79 12.93
N VAL A 122 -3.14 -3.70 13.35
CA VAL A 122 -2.19 -4.81 13.29
C VAL A 122 -2.26 -5.54 14.62
N VAL A 123 -2.68 -6.81 14.58
CA VAL A 123 -3.02 -7.58 15.76
C VAL A 123 -2.41 -8.99 15.73
N PHE A 124 -2.57 -9.71 16.82
CA PHE A 124 -2.02 -11.03 17.01
C PHE A 124 -3.09 -12.08 16.71
N GLY A 125 -2.88 -12.92 15.69
CA GLY A 125 -3.69 -14.10 15.43
C GLY A 125 -3.04 -15.34 16.02
N ILE A 126 -3.78 -16.11 16.83
CA ILE A 126 -3.31 -17.35 17.46
C ILE A 126 -4.34 -18.46 17.25
N THR A 127 -3.91 -19.70 17.03
CA THR A 127 -4.86 -20.82 16.90
C THR A 127 -5.77 -20.91 18.12
N LYS A 128 -7.07 -21.21 17.92
CA LYS A 128 -8.04 -21.29 19.04
C LYS A 128 -7.62 -22.31 20.09
N SER A 129 -7.06 -23.43 19.68
CA SER A 129 -6.53 -24.45 20.58
C SER A 129 -5.43 -23.88 21.47
N LYS A 130 -4.48 -23.13 20.91
CA LYS A 130 -3.39 -22.51 21.65
C LYS A 130 -3.89 -21.38 22.56
N ALA A 131 -4.83 -20.57 22.08
CA ALA A 131 -5.47 -19.53 22.90
C ALA A 131 -6.19 -20.13 24.13
N ASN A 132 -6.88 -21.25 23.95
CA ASN A 132 -7.51 -21.99 25.06
C ASN A 132 -6.48 -22.59 26.05
N GLU A 133 -5.42 -23.22 25.52
CA GLU A 133 -4.33 -23.79 26.34
C GLU A 133 -3.72 -22.71 27.26
N LEU A 134 -3.50 -21.52 26.72
CA LEU A 134 -2.91 -20.38 27.43
C LEU A 134 -3.93 -19.58 28.25
N GLY A 135 -5.22 -19.91 28.13
CA GLY A 135 -6.31 -19.23 28.84
C GLY A 135 -6.47 -17.76 28.43
N LEU A 136 -6.32 -17.45 27.13
CA LEU A 136 -6.39 -16.10 26.57
C LEU A 136 -7.80 -15.72 26.10
N ILE A 137 -8.69 -16.70 25.93
CA ILE A 137 -10.05 -16.45 25.42
C ILE A 137 -10.82 -15.57 26.40
N ASP A 138 -11.50 -14.56 25.87
CA ASP A 138 -12.36 -13.61 26.60
C ASP A 138 -11.65 -12.89 27.76
N LYS A 139 -10.34 -12.62 27.62
CA LYS A 139 -9.57 -11.84 28.59
C LYS A 139 -9.01 -10.57 27.97
N ASP A 140 -8.85 -9.55 28.82
CA ASP A 140 -8.04 -8.38 28.51
C ASP A 140 -6.57 -8.78 28.51
N ILE A 141 -5.98 -8.82 27.33
CA ILE A 141 -4.57 -9.16 27.11
C ILE A 141 -3.82 -7.88 26.73
N THR A 142 -2.72 -7.63 27.41
CA THR A 142 -1.82 -6.52 27.09
C THR A 142 -0.63 -6.99 26.25
N ASN A 143 0.06 -6.06 25.57
CA ASN A 143 1.33 -6.35 24.91
C ASN A 143 2.37 -6.88 25.90
N LYS A 144 2.32 -6.44 27.16
CA LYS A 144 3.18 -6.97 28.21
C LYS A 144 2.87 -8.43 28.56
N ASP A 145 1.60 -8.83 28.51
CA ASP A 145 1.21 -10.24 28.71
C ASP A 145 1.73 -11.09 27.55
N ILE A 146 1.61 -10.64 26.32
CA ILE A 146 2.19 -11.29 25.14
C ILE A 146 3.70 -11.43 25.29
N LEU A 147 4.41 -10.36 25.70
CA LEU A 147 5.84 -10.37 25.96
C LEU A 147 6.21 -11.46 27.01
N ASN A 148 5.45 -11.55 28.10
CA ASN A 148 5.70 -12.57 29.13
C ASN A 148 5.54 -14.00 28.59
N LEU A 149 4.50 -14.24 27.77
CA LEU A 149 4.28 -15.55 27.13
C LEU A 149 5.42 -15.90 26.16
N ILE A 150 5.96 -14.92 25.44
CA ILE A 150 7.13 -15.09 24.56
C ILE A 150 8.37 -15.42 25.39
N LYS A 151 8.64 -14.69 26.47
CA LYS A 151 9.79 -14.95 27.39
C LYS A 151 9.73 -16.35 28.02
N GLU A 152 8.54 -16.85 28.26
CA GLU A 152 8.30 -18.21 28.79
C GLU A 152 8.33 -19.28 27.68
N ASN A 153 8.64 -18.91 26.42
CA ASN A 153 8.60 -19.79 25.25
C ASN A 153 7.24 -20.47 25.02
N LYS A 154 6.15 -19.84 25.44
CA LYS A 154 4.78 -20.35 25.29
C LYS A 154 4.14 -19.92 23.97
N ILE A 155 4.59 -18.79 23.41
CA ILE A 155 4.17 -18.26 22.11
C ILE A 155 5.40 -18.03 21.27
N LYS A 156 5.33 -18.48 20.04
CA LYS A 156 6.21 -18.14 18.92
C LYS A 156 5.35 -17.80 17.72
N TYR A 157 5.79 -16.86 16.91
CA TYR A 157 4.96 -16.33 15.86
C TYR A 157 5.72 -16.03 14.59
N VAL A 158 4.99 -15.89 13.49
CA VAL A 158 5.50 -15.37 12.22
C VAL A 158 5.01 -13.95 12.02
N MET A 159 5.80 -13.13 11.34
CA MET A 159 5.43 -11.77 11.00
C MET A 159 6.14 -11.28 9.74
N SER A 160 5.62 -10.25 9.12
CA SER A 160 6.29 -9.59 8.01
C SER A 160 7.48 -8.73 8.49
N SER A 161 8.38 -8.43 7.55
CA SER A 161 9.63 -7.73 7.85
C SER A 161 9.38 -6.29 8.30
N VAL A 162 9.93 -5.91 9.43
CA VAL A 162 9.87 -4.54 9.98
C VAL A 162 10.45 -3.48 9.03
N THR A 163 11.41 -3.86 8.21
CA THR A 163 12.14 -2.93 7.33
C THR A 163 11.74 -3.01 5.86
N GLN A 164 10.80 -3.91 5.51
CA GLN A 164 10.42 -4.13 4.12
C GLN A 164 8.91 -4.05 3.89
N THR A 165 8.09 -4.12 4.95
CA THR A 165 6.63 -4.09 4.85
C THR A 165 6.01 -3.07 5.79
N ASN A 166 4.86 -2.54 5.39
CA ASN A 166 4.08 -1.65 6.23
C ASN A 166 3.60 -2.36 7.51
N THR A 167 3.01 -3.55 7.39
CA THR A 167 2.47 -4.31 8.54
C THR A 167 3.55 -4.65 9.56
N GLY A 168 4.75 -5.04 9.10
CA GLY A 168 5.89 -5.30 9.98
C GLY A 168 6.35 -4.05 10.72
N ALA A 169 6.47 -2.91 10.03
CA ALA A 169 6.82 -1.63 10.62
C ALA A 169 5.76 -1.16 11.62
N THR A 170 4.48 -1.29 11.28
CA THR A 170 3.35 -0.92 12.15
C THR A 170 3.32 -1.80 13.41
N ALA A 171 3.55 -3.12 13.29
CA ALA A 171 3.69 -4.02 14.44
C ALA A 171 4.83 -3.59 15.37
N TYR A 172 6.00 -3.27 14.80
CA TYR A 172 7.15 -2.77 15.56
C TYR A 172 6.80 -1.50 16.35
N LEU A 173 6.16 -0.51 15.69
CA LEU A 173 5.76 0.74 16.32
C LEU A 173 4.72 0.52 17.41
N GLY A 174 3.80 -0.44 17.24
CA GLY A 174 2.83 -0.83 18.25
C GLY A 174 3.50 -1.36 19.52
N PHE A 175 4.42 -2.31 19.38
CA PHE A 175 5.20 -2.81 20.51
C PHE A 175 6.07 -1.74 21.16
N LEU A 176 6.75 -0.94 20.34
CA LEU A 176 7.60 0.16 20.82
C LEU A 176 6.80 1.14 21.67
N SER A 177 5.65 1.60 21.17
CA SER A 177 4.79 2.55 21.88
C SER A 177 4.25 1.96 23.18
N SER A 178 3.69 0.75 23.13
CA SER A 178 3.11 0.11 24.31
C SER A 178 4.16 -0.16 25.40
N LEU A 179 5.31 -0.71 25.03
CA LEU A 179 6.40 -1.01 25.98
C LEU A 179 7.07 0.25 26.53
N ALA A 180 7.00 1.38 25.81
CA ALA A 180 7.40 2.70 26.30
C ALA A 180 6.34 3.36 27.20
N GLY A 181 5.19 2.73 27.42
CA GLY A 181 4.10 3.23 28.27
C GLY A 181 3.09 4.12 27.53
N ASN A 182 2.96 3.98 26.23
CA ASN A 182 2.05 4.73 25.35
C ASN A 182 2.19 6.27 25.49
N PRO A 183 3.39 6.81 25.31
CA PRO A 183 3.57 8.27 25.34
C PRO A 183 2.84 8.93 24.16
N GLU A 184 2.39 10.17 24.34
CA GLU A 184 1.82 10.96 23.23
C GLU A 184 2.79 11.09 22.05
N VAL A 185 4.09 11.20 22.35
CA VAL A 185 5.17 11.30 21.37
C VAL A 185 6.33 10.44 21.83
N LEU A 186 6.81 9.56 20.96
CA LEU A 186 8.05 8.84 21.16
C LEU A 186 9.23 9.81 20.99
N THR A 187 10.05 9.96 22.01
CA THR A 187 11.24 10.81 21.95
C THR A 187 12.48 10.00 21.65
N GLU A 188 13.50 10.66 21.09
CA GLU A 188 14.78 10.00 20.80
C GLU A 188 15.41 9.39 22.07
N GLU A 189 15.28 10.07 23.23
CA GLU A 189 15.80 9.57 24.51
C GLU A 189 15.16 8.23 24.92
N MET A 190 13.87 8.04 24.66
CA MET A 190 13.17 6.77 24.93
C MET A 190 13.74 5.62 24.10
N LEU A 191 14.20 5.89 22.87
CA LEU A 191 14.77 4.88 21.99
C LEU A 191 16.13 4.37 22.47
N TYR A 192 16.80 5.08 23.40
CA TYR A 192 18.05 4.66 24.03
C TYR A 192 17.84 4.04 25.42
N ASP A 193 16.58 3.89 25.90
CA ASP A 193 16.32 3.18 27.16
C ASP A 193 16.68 1.71 27.06
N GLU A 194 17.62 1.25 27.88
CA GLU A 194 18.14 -0.11 27.83
C GLU A 194 17.06 -1.14 28.16
N ASN A 195 16.09 -0.83 29.03
CA ASN A 195 15.01 -1.75 29.39
C ASN A 195 14.00 -1.87 28.24
N LEU A 196 13.70 -0.77 27.55
CA LEU A 196 12.86 -0.80 26.35
C LEU A 196 13.51 -1.60 25.24
N ILE A 197 14.80 -1.37 24.96
CA ILE A 197 15.58 -2.13 23.99
C ILE A 197 15.59 -3.63 24.33
N ALA A 198 15.80 -3.97 25.60
CA ALA A 198 15.79 -5.37 26.06
C ALA A 198 14.40 -5.99 25.85
N SER A 199 13.33 -5.27 26.21
CA SER A 199 11.96 -5.75 26.03
C SER A 199 11.61 -5.97 24.56
N LEU A 200 12.01 -5.06 23.66
CA LEU A 200 11.84 -5.24 22.22
C LEU A 200 12.61 -6.46 21.70
N LYS A 201 13.86 -6.64 22.12
CA LYS A 201 14.64 -7.84 21.78
C LYS A 201 13.93 -9.12 22.24
N ASP A 202 13.33 -9.11 23.41
CA ASP A 202 12.57 -10.25 23.93
C ASP A 202 11.32 -10.52 23.08
N VAL A 203 10.56 -9.48 22.69
CA VAL A 203 9.42 -9.62 21.74
C VAL A 203 9.88 -10.30 20.47
N PHE A 204 10.90 -9.75 19.81
CA PHE A 204 11.38 -10.27 18.53
C PHE A 204 12.11 -11.61 18.64
N SER A 205 12.52 -12.03 19.84
CA SER A 205 13.05 -13.38 20.07
C SER A 205 12.01 -14.49 19.86
N GLY A 206 10.72 -14.16 19.93
CA GLY A 206 9.60 -15.07 19.64
C GLY A 206 9.30 -15.24 18.16
N VAL A 207 9.95 -14.49 17.28
CA VAL A 207 9.73 -14.57 15.84
C VAL A 207 10.42 -15.80 15.26
N GLU A 208 9.65 -16.75 14.74
CA GLU A 208 10.17 -17.95 14.09
C GLU A 208 10.48 -17.74 12.61
N ARG A 209 9.70 -16.87 11.95
CA ARG A 209 9.87 -16.57 10.53
C ARG A 209 9.50 -15.13 10.23
N VAL A 210 10.29 -14.53 9.34
CA VAL A 210 10.06 -13.19 8.78
C VAL A 210 10.03 -13.29 7.25
N SER A 211 9.12 -12.56 6.62
CA SER A 211 9.09 -12.38 5.16
C SER A 211 8.96 -10.91 4.81
N GLY A 212 9.62 -10.49 3.71
CA GLY A 212 9.39 -9.20 3.05
C GLY A 212 8.18 -9.21 2.10
N ASP A 213 7.54 -10.37 1.95
CA ASP A 213 6.33 -10.58 1.15
C ASP A 213 5.22 -11.12 2.06
N GLU A 214 4.19 -10.33 2.27
CA GLU A 214 3.06 -10.66 3.15
C GLU A 214 2.21 -11.78 2.59
N THR A 215 2.00 -11.82 1.27
CA THR A 215 1.25 -12.88 0.61
C THR A 215 1.94 -14.24 0.79
N TYR A 216 3.26 -14.28 0.60
CA TYR A 216 4.05 -15.48 0.85
C TYR A 216 3.97 -15.93 2.32
N LEU A 217 4.02 -14.96 3.26
CA LEU A 217 3.92 -15.26 4.70
C LEU A 217 2.56 -15.87 5.05
N GLU A 218 1.47 -15.32 4.52
CA GLU A 218 0.12 -15.85 4.70
C GLU A 218 -0.01 -17.27 4.12
N GLU A 219 0.45 -17.49 2.89
CA GLU A 219 0.42 -18.80 2.25
C GLU A 219 1.24 -19.84 3.04
N MET A 220 2.42 -19.45 3.50
CA MET A 220 3.25 -20.29 4.33
C MET A 220 2.52 -20.68 5.63
N PHE A 221 1.91 -19.71 6.32
CA PHE A 221 1.14 -19.95 7.55
C PHE A 221 -0.06 -20.89 7.30
N LEU A 222 -0.77 -20.71 6.20
CA LEU A 222 -1.91 -21.55 5.84
C LEU A 222 -1.53 -23.00 5.52
N ASN A 223 -0.33 -23.21 4.99
CA ASN A 223 0.14 -24.54 4.53
C ASN A 223 1.00 -25.30 5.54
N ASP A 224 1.60 -24.60 6.50
CA ASP A 224 2.47 -25.18 7.52
C ASP A 224 1.79 -25.14 8.90
N ASN A 225 1.42 -26.31 9.42
CA ASN A 225 0.76 -26.43 10.71
C ASN A 225 1.75 -26.35 11.90
N SER A 226 3.03 -26.06 11.67
CA SER A 226 4.02 -25.89 12.75
C SER A 226 3.91 -24.53 13.44
N TYR A 227 3.22 -23.57 12.81
CA TYR A 227 3.04 -22.23 13.35
C TYR A 227 1.69 -22.08 14.06
N ASP A 228 1.74 -21.63 15.30
CA ASP A 228 0.54 -21.39 16.13
C ASP A 228 0.03 -19.96 16.01
N SER A 229 0.88 -19.01 15.64
CA SER A 229 0.59 -17.57 15.76
C SER A 229 1.20 -16.76 14.62
N ILE A 230 0.50 -15.69 14.26
CA ILE A 230 0.91 -14.73 13.22
C ILE A 230 0.53 -13.32 13.64
N ILE A 231 1.41 -12.33 13.37
CA ILE A 231 1.08 -10.92 13.45
C ILE A 231 0.79 -10.43 12.03
N ALA A 232 -0.39 -9.88 11.83
CA ALA A 232 -0.82 -9.32 10.56
C ALA A 232 -1.90 -8.24 10.78
N SER A 233 -2.31 -7.56 9.70
CA SER A 233 -3.47 -6.69 9.76
C SER A 233 -4.74 -7.49 10.06
N GLU A 234 -5.71 -6.87 10.74
CA GLU A 234 -7.00 -7.51 11.03
C GLU A 234 -7.66 -8.02 9.76
N SER A 235 -7.63 -7.23 8.68
CA SER A 235 -8.18 -7.61 7.37
C SER A 235 -7.53 -8.88 6.81
N SER A 236 -6.20 -8.99 6.88
CA SER A 236 -5.47 -10.21 6.50
C SER A 236 -5.85 -11.40 7.38
N LEU A 237 -5.96 -11.22 8.69
CA LEU A 237 -6.33 -12.31 9.61
C LEU A 237 -7.76 -12.81 9.40
N ILE A 238 -8.69 -11.91 9.08
CA ILE A 238 -10.06 -12.28 8.69
C ILE A 238 -10.04 -13.13 7.42
N ASN A 239 -9.26 -12.73 6.41
CA ASN A 239 -9.09 -13.49 5.17
C ASN A 239 -8.43 -14.87 5.41
N ILE A 240 -7.40 -14.92 6.24
CA ILE A 240 -6.77 -16.18 6.67
C ILE A 240 -7.81 -17.09 7.33
N ASN A 241 -8.64 -16.57 8.25
CA ASN A 241 -9.68 -17.33 8.92
C ASN A 241 -10.69 -17.91 7.93
N GLN A 242 -11.14 -17.13 6.93
CA GLN A 242 -12.03 -17.63 5.88
C GLN A 242 -11.40 -18.79 5.10
N LYS A 243 -10.11 -18.69 4.77
CA LYS A 243 -9.35 -19.75 4.09
C LYS A 243 -9.17 -20.99 4.97
N LEU A 244 -8.88 -20.80 6.26
CA LEU A 244 -8.75 -21.90 7.23
C LEU A 244 -10.06 -22.68 7.36
N VAL A 245 -11.19 -22.02 7.58
CA VAL A 245 -12.51 -22.64 7.67
C VAL A 245 -12.88 -23.39 6.40
N LYS A 246 -12.65 -22.78 5.22
CA LYS A 246 -12.89 -23.42 3.92
C LYS A 246 -12.09 -24.72 3.74
N ASN A 247 -10.91 -24.79 4.36
CA ASN A 247 -10.02 -25.95 4.31
C ASN A 247 -10.26 -26.93 5.48
N GLY A 248 -11.29 -26.72 6.29
CA GLY A 248 -11.60 -27.58 7.45
C GLY A 248 -10.58 -27.48 8.59
N LYS A 249 -9.81 -26.41 8.67
CA LYS A 249 -8.87 -26.10 9.74
C LYS A 249 -9.54 -25.21 10.80
N GLU A 250 -8.95 -25.16 11.99
CA GLU A 250 -9.42 -24.26 13.05
C GLU A 250 -9.11 -22.80 12.72
N GLU A 251 -9.96 -21.90 13.16
CA GLU A 251 -9.77 -20.45 13.04
C GLU A 251 -8.73 -19.94 14.03
N LEU A 252 -8.12 -18.81 13.71
CA LEU A 252 -7.35 -18.01 14.65
C LEU A 252 -8.30 -17.24 15.59
N TYR A 253 -7.94 -17.17 16.84
CA TYR A 253 -8.44 -16.20 17.79
C TYR A 253 -7.63 -14.92 17.66
N LEU A 254 -8.29 -13.78 17.47
CA LEU A 254 -7.64 -12.49 17.30
C LEU A 254 -7.50 -11.81 18.67
N ILE A 255 -6.28 -11.44 19.02
CA ILE A 255 -5.96 -10.73 20.26
C ILE A 255 -5.71 -9.26 19.90
N TYR A 256 -6.53 -8.38 20.47
CA TYR A 256 -6.39 -6.93 20.42
C TYR A 256 -5.82 -6.47 21.77
N PRO A 257 -4.51 -6.15 21.86
CA PRO A 257 -3.93 -5.74 23.12
C PRO A 257 -4.65 -4.52 23.71
N SER A 258 -5.11 -4.65 24.96
CA SER A 258 -5.92 -3.61 25.61
C SER A 258 -5.13 -2.36 26.01
N ASP A 259 -3.80 -2.46 26.04
CA ASP A 259 -2.87 -1.36 26.28
C ASP A 259 -2.46 -0.62 24.98
N GLY A 260 -3.00 -1.01 23.83
CA GLY A 260 -2.86 -0.30 22.56
C GLY A 260 -2.49 -1.21 21.39
N VAL A 261 -3.04 -0.88 20.24
CA VAL A 261 -2.72 -1.50 18.95
C VAL A 261 -2.28 -0.42 17.95
N ALA A 262 -1.32 -0.73 17.12
CA ALA A 262 -0.99 0.13 15.99
C ALA A 262 -1.99 -0.09 14.85
N ILE A 263 -2.28 0.97 14.13
CA ILE A 263 -3.33 1.01 13.12
C ILE A 263 -2.72 1.39 11.77
N ASN A 264 -3.06 0.63 10.75
CA ASN A 264 -2.91 1.05 9.37
C ASN A 264 -4.10 1.93 9.00
N ASP A 265 -3.84 3.20 8.70
CA ASP A 265 -4.84 4.18 8.26
C ASP A 265 -4.71 4.37 6.75
N SER A 266 -5.19 3.41 5.97
CA SER A 266 -5.06 3.41 4.52
C SER A 266 -5.49 4.77 3.94
N THR A 267 -4.52 5.50 3.42
CA THR A 267 -4.69 6.90 3.02
C THR A 267 -4.70 7.03 1.50
N PHE A 268 -5.76 7.67 1.00
CA PHE A 268 -5.92 8.02 -0.39
C PHE A 268 -5.76 9.53 -0.57
N ALA A 269 -4.80 9.94 -1.40
CA ALA A 269 -4.42 11.34 -1.59
C ALA A 269 -4.21 11.67 -3.07
N PHE A 270 -4.58 12.90 -3.45
CA PHE A 270 -4.31 13.44 -4.78
C PHE A 270 -2.85 13.87 -4.90
N ILE A 271 -2.20 13.60 -6.03
CA ILE A 271 -0.86 14.09 -6.34
C ILE A 271 -0.99 15.39 -7.14
N ASN A 272 -0.39 16.48 -6.65
CA ASN A 272 -0.53 17.83 -7.18
C ASN A 272 0.23 18.04 -8.51
N ASN A 273 -0.11 17.26 -9.53
CA ASN A 273 0.54 17.34 -10.85
C ASN A 273 -0.35 17.97 -11.94
N VAL A 274 -1.66 17.68 -11.92
CA VAL A 274 -2.61 18.06 -12.97
C VAL A 274 -3.95 18.44 -12.35
N ASP A 275 -4.18 19.73 -12.13
CA ASP A 275 -5.40 20.25 -11.48
C ASP A 275 -6.71 19.76 -12.13
N GLU A 276 -6.69 19.51 -13.46
CA GLU A 276 -7.87 19.07 -14.20
C GLU A 276 -8.38 17.68 -13.82
N LYS A 277 -7.58 16.89 -13.08
CA LYS A 277 -7.98 15.55 -12.57
C LYS A 277 -8.43 15.55 -11.12
N GLU A 278 -8.31 16.67 -10.42
CA GLU A 278 -8.69 16.78 -9.01
C GLU A 278 -10.18 16.47 -8.78
N GLU A 279 -11.05 17.00 -9.64
CA GLU A 279 -12.50 16.73 -9.57
C GLU A 279 -12.78 15.22 -9.73
N MET A 280 -12.12 14.59 -10.70
CA MET A 280 -12.25 13.14 -10.90
C MET A 280 -11.74 12.33 -9.71
N PHE A 281 -10.65 12.77 -9.09
CA PHE A 281 -10.12 12.15 -7.88
C PHE A 281 -11.13 12.23 -6.73
N LEU A 282 -11.73 13.41 -6.51
CA LEU A 282 -12.74 13.63 -5.48
C LEU A 282 -14.01 12.81 -5.69
N ASP A 283 -14.40 12.56 -6.95
CA ASP A 283 -15.51 11.68 -7.28
C ASP A 283 -15.23 10.21 -6.94
N ILE A 284 -13.96 9.79 -6.96
CA ILE A 284 -13.54 8.40 -6.65
C ILE A 284 -13.24 8.22 -5.16
N GLN A 285 -12.78 9.25 -4.44
CA GLN A 285 -12.48 9.22 -3.01
C GLN A 285 -13.75 9.09 -2.14
#